data_06cc1c70672382bfe169d64f9c781ebf
#
_entry.id   06cc1c70672382bfe169d64f9c781ebf
#
_cell.length_a   1.000
_cell.length_b   1.000
_cell.length_c   1.000
_cell.angle_alpha   90.00
_cell.angle_beta   90.00
_cell.angle_gamma   90.00
#
_symmetry.space_group_name_H-M   'P 1'
#
loop_
_entity.id
_entity.type
_entity.pdbx_description
1 polymer ?
#
loop_
_entity_poly.entity_id
_entity_poly.type
_entity_poly.pdbx_seq_one_letter_code
_entity_poly.pdbx_strand_id
1 'polypeptide(L)'
;MEHLASLLSARESLHTDALIASEGVFSMDGDQAPVKEIAALAEQHRAWFMLDDAHGMGVYGDNGFGTVEELKLSQNQVPIVMGTFGKAIGTGGAFIAGSQTLIDYLVNFSKHYVYSTAMPPAQAVATLYSLTHIGTDTSRRDQLRANIEYFRVRFAQEFGEDCVAHNAATVGDLSLVGSKSAIQPVIVGCPKRAVALSDALKERGMWVSAIRQPTVPKNEDRLRITLTATHTEQDIDMLVDALALANGAIS
;
A
#
# COMPACT_ATOMS: atom_id res chain seq x y z
N MET A 1 -3.13 -5.63 17.96
CA MET A 1 -1.90 -6.08 18.65
C MET A 1 -2.18 -7.15 19.70
N GLU A 2 -3.18 -7.02 20.56
CA GLU A 2 -3.53 -8.00 21.61
C GLU A 2 -3.77 -9.41 21.06
N HIS A 3 -4.49 -9.54 19.95
CA HIS A 3 -4.73 -10.83 19.31
C HIS A 3 -3.42 -11.49 18.84
N LEU A 4 -2.50 -10.74 18.23
CA LEU A 4 -1.19 -11.26 17.83
C LEU A 4 -0.39 -11.74 19.04
N ALA A 5 -0.34 -10.97 20.12
CA ALA A 5 0.34 -11.34 21.35
C ALA A 5 -0.24 -12.63 21.94
N SER A 6 -1.57 -12.78 21.95
CA SER A 6 -2.26 -14.02 22.41
C SER A 6 -1.88 -15.24 21.57
N LEU A 7 -1.83 -15.10 20.23
CA LEU A 7 -1.42 -16.20 19.34
C LEU A 7 0.03 -16.62 19.57
N LEU A 8 0.93 -15.65 19.74
CA LEU A 8 2.35 -15.92 19.99
C LEU A 8 2.56 -16.61 21.35
N SER A 9 1.88 -16.15 22.39
CA SER A 9 1.93 -16.78 23.71
C SER A 9 1.39 -18.22 23.70
N ALA A 10 0.29 -18.47 23.00
CA ALA A 10 -0.26 -19.82 22.85
C ALA A 10 0.70 -20.77 22.12
N ARG A 11 1.43 -20.25 21.11
CA ARG A 11 2.43 -21.03 20.37
C ARG A 11 3.60 -21.48 21.23
N GLU A 12 4.07 -20.66 22.18
CA GLU A 12 5.20 -21.01 23.04
C GLU A 12 4.97 -22.33 23.78
N SER A 13 3.74 -22.60 24.16
CA SER A 13 3.37 -23.88 24.80
C SER A 13 3.50 -25.10 23.87
N LEU A 14 3.51 -24.89 22.56
CA LEU A 14 3.64 -25.92 21.52
C LEU A 14 5.08 -26.15 21.06
N HIS A 15 6.04 -25.34 21.52
CA HIS A 15 7.45 -25.40 21.11
C HIS A 15 7.66 -25.39 19.59
N THR A 16 6.87 -24.61 18.85
CA THR A 16 6.95 -24.50 17.39
C THR A 16 7.55 -23.16 16.97
N ASP A 17 8.20 -23.12 15.80
CA ASP A 17 8.64 -21.89 15.19
C ASP A 17 7.44 -21.07 14.69
N ALA A 18 7.58 -19.73 14.61
CA ALA A 18 6.56 -18.86 14.06
C ALA A 18 7.17 -17.86 13.08
N LEU A 19 6.41 -17.58 12.05
CA LEU A 19 6.63 -16.49 11.11
C LEU A 19 5.43 -15.55 11.19
N ILE A 20 5.67 -14.29 11.54
CA ILE A 20 4.69 -13.21 11.41
C ILE A 20 4.88 -12.63 10.02
N ALA A 21 3.81 -12.53 9.23
CA ALA A 21 3.81 -11.85 7.95
C ALA A 21 2.78 -10.72 7.97
N SER A 22 3.19 -9.52 7.57
CA SER A 22 2.31 -8.35 7.46
C SER A 22 2.73 -7.48 6.29
N GLU A 23 1.77 -6.76 5.69
CA GLU A 23 2.08 -5.66 4.80
C GLU A 23 2.56 -4.44 5.62
N GLY A 24 3.43 -3.60 5.05
CA GLY A 24 3.78 -2.30 5.63
C GLY A 24 2.68 -1.27 5.41
N VAL A 25 2.08 -1.31 4.21
CA VAL A 25 0.92 -0.53 3.80
C VAL A 25 -0.10 -1.46 3.16
N PHE A 26 -1.30 -1.49 3.71
CA PHE A 26 -2.37 -2.36 3.20
C PHE A 26 -2.94 -1.85 1.88
N SER A 27 -3.07 -2.75 0.92
CA SER A 27 -3.35 -2.41 -0.48
C SER A 27 -4.78 -1.88 -0.72
N MET A 28 -5.73 -2.17 0.17
CA MET A 28 -7.14 -1.77 0.01
C MET A 28 -7.49 -0.50 0.77
N ASP A 29 -6.90 -0.26 1.92
CA ASP A 29 -7.19 0.88 2.79
C ASP A 29 -6.08 1.94 2.77
N GLY A 30 -4.88 1.58 2.32
CA GLY A 30 -3.74 2.49 2.31
C GLY A 30 -3.23 2.85 3.71
N ASP A 31 -3.75 2.19 4.74
CA ASP A 31 -3.31 2.32 6.12
C ASP A 31 -1.98 1.59 6.35
N GLN A 32 -1.28 1.98 7.40
CA GLN A 32 0.00 1.39 7.78
C GLN A 32 -0.16 0.40 8.93
N ALA A 33 0.50 -0.75 8.82
CA ALA A 33 0.62 -1.68 9.93
C ALA A 33 1.43 -1.05 11.08
N PRO A 34 1.16 -1.42 12.34
CA PRO A 34 1.98 -1.04 13.49
C PRO A 34 3.30 -1.84 13.51
N VAL A 35 4.16 -1.59 12.50
CA VAL A 35 5.35 -2.41 12.20
C VAL A 35 6.34 -2.43 13.37
N LYS A 36 6.51 -1.30 14.10
CA LYS A 36 7.39 -1.24 15.28
C LYS A 36 6.93 -2.17 16.38
N GLU A 37 5.63 -2.16 16.64
CA GLU A 37 4.99 -2.98 17.67
C GLU A 37 5.02 -4.47 17.28
N ILE A 38 4.80 -4.77 15.99
CA ILE A 38 4.92 -6.14 15.47
C ILE A 38 6.36 -6.64 15.61
N ALA A 39 7.35 -5.82 15.23
CA ALA A 39 8.76 -6.17 15.35
C ALA A 39 9.17 -6.45 16.82
N ALA A 40 8.70 -5.61 17.75
CA ALA A 40 8.94 -5.80 19.17
C ALA A 40 8.33 -7.11 19.72
N LEU A 41 7.10 -7.44 19.32
CA LEU A 41 6.48 -8.71 19.67
C LEU A 41 7.19 -9.92 19.04
N ALA A 42 7.63 -9.79 17.78
CA ALA A 42 8.39 -10.83 17.11
C ALA A 42 9.70 -11.14 17.86
N GLU A 43 10.44 -10.12 18.28
CA GLU A 43 11.66 -10.25 19.05
C GLU A 43 11.39 -10.89 20.44
N GLN A 44 10.38 -10.37 21.16
CA GLN A 44 9.99 -10.87 22.48
C GLN A 44 9.65 -12.37 22.44
N HIS A 45 8.95 -12.81 21.40
CA HIS A 45 8.49 -14.19 21.26
C HIS A 45 9.39 -15.06 20.37
N ARG A 46 10.57 -14.58 19.96
CA ARG A 46 11.52 -15.30 19.08
C ARG A 46 10.83 -15.81 17.80
N ALA A 47 9.95 -15.00 17.24
CA ALA A 47 9.30 -15.25 15.97
C ALA A 47 10.05 -14.55 14.83
N TRP A 48 10.01 -15.14 13.64
CA TRP A 48 10.46 -14.45 12.43
C TRP A 48 9.43 -13.38 12.05
N PHE A 49 9.90 -12.26 11.51
CA PHE A 49 9.03 -11.24 10.98
C PHE A 49 9.36 -10.98 9.50
N MET A 50 8.36 -11.15 8.63
CA MET A 50 8.42 -10.80 7.22
C MET A 50 7.50 -9.60 6.96
N LEU A 51 8.09 -8.53 6.43
CA LEU A 51 7.38 -7.34 6.00
C LEU A 51 7.24 -7.36 4.47
N ASP A 52 6.02 -7.38 3.98
CA ASP A 52 5.71 -7.05 2.58
C ASP A 52 5.61 -5.53 2.46
N ASP A 53 6.62 -4.94 1.85
CA ASP A 53 6.72 -3.49 1.68
C ASP A 53 6.48 -3.06 0.22
N ALA A 54 5.69 -3.84 -0.51
CA ALA A 54 5.39 -3.58 -1.92
C ALA A 54 4.78 -2.19 -2.18
N HIS A 55 4.10 -1.60 -1.20
CA HIS A 55 3.52 -0.26 -1.26
C HIS A 55 4.34 0.81 -0.56
N GLY A 56 5.34 0.44 0.25
CA GLY A 56 6.24 1.37 0.93
C GLY A 56 7.49 1.70 0.12
N MET A 57 8.03 0.70 -0.60
CA MET A 57 9.22 0.89 -1.45
C MET A 57 9.01 1.98 -2.50
N GLY A 58 9.95 2.94 -2.56
CA GLY A 58 9.91 4.11 -3.43
C GLY A 58 9.02 5.25 -2.93
N VAL A 59 8.28 5.06 -1.82
CA VAL A 59 7.32 6.02 -1.25
C VAL A 59 7.75 6.53 0.12
N TYR A 60 8.13 5.61 1.01
CA TYR A 60 8.52 5.93 2.37
C TYR A 60 10.04 5.89 2.57
N GLY A 61 10.50 6.56 3.63
CA GLY A 61 11.90 6.73 3.97
C GLY A 61 12.57 7.91 3.27
N ASP A 62 13.63 8.43 3.88
CA ASP A 62 14.37 9.58 3.35
C ASP A 62 14.97 9.29 1.96
N ASN A 63 15.44 8.06 1.76
CA ASN A 63 16.00 7.59 0.49
C ASN A 63 15.00 6.76 -0.34
N GLY A 64 13.75 6.60 0.13
CA GLY A 64 12.75 5.80 -0.56
C GLY A 64 12.92 4.28 -0.42
N PHE A 65 13.64 3.83 0.60
CA PHE A 65 13.84 2.40 0.86
C PHE A 65 12.75 1.77 1.72
N GLY A 66 11.61 2.45 1.82
CA GLY A 66 10.38 1.88 2.33
C GLY A 66 10.17 2.04 3.82
N THR A 67 9.22 1.27 4.34
CA THR A 67 8.73 1.33 5.72
C THR A 67 9.81 1.04 6.77
N VAL A 68 10.75 0.14 6.47
CA VAL A 68 11.86 -0.18 7.39
C VAL A 68 12.75 1.04 7.60
N GLU A 69 13.08 1.77 6.53
CA GLU A 69 13.85 3.01 6.61
C GLU A 69 13.07 4.11 7.33
N GLU A 70 11.82 4.34 6.96
CA GLU A 70 10.93 5.34 7.57
C GLU A 70 10.86 5.18 9.09
N LEU A 71 10.75 3.94 9.55
CA LEU A 71 10.64 3.61 10.96
C LEU A 71 11.99 3.41 11.66
N LYS A 72 13.10 3.49 10.92
CA LYS A 72 14.48 3.31 11.40
C LYS A 72 14.69 1.96 12.09
N LEU A 73 14.11 0.90 11.51
CA LEU A 73 14.23 -0.46 12.00
C LEU A 73 15.48 -1.14 11.42
N SER A 74 16.09 -2.00 12.22
CA SER A 74 17.25 -2.80 11.81
C SER A 74 16.84 -4.11 11.15
N GLN A 75 17.78 -4.74 10.43
CA GLN A 75 17.60 -6.07 9.87
C GLN A 75 17.29 -7.15 10.93
N ASN A 76 17.76 -6.98 12.17
CA ASN A 76 17.44 -7.92 13.24
C ASN A 76 15.97 -7.82 13.67
N GLN A 77 15.39 -6.62 13.61
CA GLN A 77 13.98 -6.37 13.95
C GLN A 77 13.03 -6.79 12.83
N VAL A 78 13.47 -6.63 11.57
CA VAL A 78 12.73 -7.05 10.38
C VAL A 78 13.65 -7.93 9.52
N PRO A 79 13.83 -9.21 9.89
CA PRO A 79 14.81 -10.08 9.24
C PRO A 79 14.49 -10.43 7.80
N ILE A 80 13.24 -10.27 7.37
CA ILE A 80 12.79 -10.57 6.00
C ILE A 80 11.97 -9.39 5.48
N VAL A 81 12.44 -8.80 4.38
CA VAL A 81 11.70 -7.76 3.65
C VAL A 81 11.39 -8.25 2.24
N MET A 82 10.13 -8.16 1.85
CA MET A 82 9.67 -8.37 0.48
C MET A 82 9.34 -7.02 -0.14
N GLY A 83 9.68 -6.86 -1.41
CA GLY A 83 9.27 -5.72 -2.20
C GLY A 83 9.00 -6.09 -3.65
N THR A 84 8.35 -5.20 -4.39
CA THR A 84 8.07 -5.41 -5.82
C THR A 84 8.68 -4.30 -6.68
N PHE A 85 9.13 -4.68 -7.86
CA PHE A 85 9.61 -3.74 -8.87
C PHE A 85 8.49 -3.19 -9.77
N GLY A 86 7.29 -3.76 -9.70
CA GLY A 86 6.16 -3.44 -10.58
C GLY A 86 5.33 -2.22 -10.17
N LYS A 87 5.67 -1.54 -9.06
CA LYS A 87 4.98 -0.35 -8.57
C LYS A 87 5.87 0.90 -8.70
N ALA A 88 6.29 1.51 -7.62
CA ALA A 88 7.09 2.74 -7.65
C ALA A 88 8.43 2.59 -8.39
N ILE A 89 9.03 1.40 -8.39
CA ILE A 89 10.26 1.11 -9.15
C ILE A 89 10.02 1.13 -10.67
N GLY A 90 8.79 0.84 -11.14
CA GLY A 90 8.37 1.01 -12.53
C GLY A 90 8.90 -0.04 -13.51
N THR A 91 9.30 -1.22 -13.03
CA THR A 91 9.76 -2.33 -13.86
C THR A 91 8.93 -3.59 -13.60
N GLY A 92 9.50 -4.76 -13.45
CA GLY A 92 8.75 -5.99 -13.18
C GLY A 92 9.53 -6.93 -12.28
N GLY A 93 8.80 -7.81 -11.59
CA GLY A 93 9.36 -8.76 -10.64
C GLY A 93 9.23 -8.31 -9.19
N ALA A 94 9.84 -9.10 -8.31
CA ALA A 94 9.86 -8.88 -6.87
C ALA A 94 11.17 -9.40 -6.29
N PHE A 95 11.45 -9.06 -5.04
CA PHE A 95 12.63 -9.51 -4.33
C PHE A 95 12.31 -9.87 -2.89
N ILE A 96 13.15 -10.72 -2.31
CA ILE A 96 13.28 -10.93 -0.89
C ILE A 96 14.66 -10.42 -0.46
N ALA A 97 14.71 -9.63 0.58
CA ALA A 97 15.94 -9.19 1.24
C ALA A 97 16.00 -9.73 2.67
N GLY A 98 17.19 -10.13 3.10
CA GLY A 98 17.43 -10.68 4.43
C GLY A 98 18.89 -11.08 4.62
N SER A 99 19.17 -11.92 5.64
CA SER A 99 20.52 -12.41 5.90
C SER A 99 21.04 -13.27 4.73
N GLN A 100 22.37 -13.33 4.55
CA GLN A 100 22.98 -14.17 3.53
C GLN A 100 22.54 -15.64 3.65
N THR A 101 22.45 -16.16 4.86
CA THR A 101 21.98 -17.54 5.12
C THR A 101 20.55 -17.77 4.59
N LEU A 102 19.64 -16.81 4.79
CA LEU A 102 18.28 -16.88 4.25
C LEU A 102 18.31 -16.88 2.72
N ILE A 103 19.09 -15.97 2.13
CA ILE A 103 19.18 -15.86 0.66
C ILE A 103 19.78 -17.14 0.06
N ASP A 104 20.85 -17.67 0.63
CA ASP A 104 21.44 -18.93 0.18
C ASP A 104 20.45 -20.10 0.27
N TYR A 105 19.64 -20.14 1.34
CA TYR A 105 18.59 -21.13 1.47
C TYR A 105 17.52 -20.97 0.38
N LEU A 106 17.02 -19.76 0.15
CA LEU A 106 15.98 -19.49 -0.86
C LEU A 106 16.46 -19.80 -2.28
N VAL A 107 17.71 -19.46 -2.61
CA VAL A 107 18.31 -19.76 -3.92
C VAL A 107 18.34 -21.27 -4.20
N ASN A 108 18.53 -22.10 -3.18
CA ASN A 108 18.60 -23.54 -3.32
C ASN A 108 17.25 -24.27 -3.19
N PHE A 109 16.31 -23.74 -2.43
CA PHE A 109 15.08 -24.46 -2.04
C PHE A 109 13.78 -23.78 -2.45
N SER A 110 13.78 -22.49 -2.82
CA SER A 110 12.56 -21.83 -3.30
C SER A 110 12.23 -22.33 -4.70
N LYS A 111 11.20 -23.16 -4.83
CA LYS A 111 10.77 -23.73 -6.11
C LYS A 111 10.45 -22.68 -7.16
N HIS A 112 9.82 -21.58 -6.76
CA HIS A 112 9.50 -20.48 -7.67
C HIS A 112 10.74 -19.74 -8.18
N TYR A 113 11.83 -19.72 -7.42
CA TYR A 113 13.11 -19.17 -7.87
C TYR A 113 13.88 -20.18 -8.74
N VAL A 114 14.04 -21.41 -8.25
CA VAL A 114 14.86 -22.46 -8.88
C VAL A 114 14.35 -22.82 -10.27
N TYR A 115 13.03 -22.89 -10.46
CA TYR A 115 12.40 -23.33 -11.70
C TYR A 115 11.86 -22.18 -12.58
N SER A 116 12.08 -20.92 -12.20
CA SER A 116 11.69 -19.78 -13.02
C SER A 116 12.84 -19.31 -13.89
N THR A 117 12.52 -18.87 -15.10
CA THR A 117 13.49 -18.22 -16.00
C THR A 117 13.98 -16.91 -15.40
N ALA A 118 15.26 -16.65 -15.49
CA ALA A 118 15.88 -15.43 -14.99
C ALA A 118 15.26 -14.17 -15.64
N MET A 119 15.28 -13.08 -14.89
CA MET A 119 14.87 -11.75 -15.38
C MET A 119 15.68 -11.36 -16.62
N PRO A 120 15.06 -10.81 -17.69
CA PRO A 120 15.79 -10.32 -18.86
C PRO A 120 16.84 -9.27 -18.48
N PRO A 121 18.04 -9.29 -19.07
CA PRO A 121 19.10 -8.33 -18.74
C PRO A 121 18.69 -6.86 -18.88
N ALA A 122 17.92 -6.51 -19.91
CA ALA A 122 17.40 -5.14 -20.09
C ALA A 122 16.52 -4.69 -18.93
N GLN A 123 15.67 -5.58 -18.40
CA GLN A 123 14.85 -5.31 -17.24
C GLN A 123 15.69 -5.17 -15.96
N ALA A 124 16.72 -5.98 -15.79
CA ALA A 124 17.64 -5.86 -14.66
C ALA A 124 18.37 -4.51 -14.65
N VAL A 125 18.86 -4.06 -15.82
CA VAL A 125 19.49 -2.73 -15.98
C VAL A 125 18.51 -1.61 -15.68
N ALA A 126 17.28 -1.68 -16.20
CA ALA A 126 16.23 -0.67 -15.92
C ALA A 126 15.89 -0.62 -14.43
N THR A 127 15.79 -1.79 -13.77
CA THR A 127 15.51 -1.88 -12.33
C THR A 127 16.66 -1.26 -11.52
N LEU A 128 17.91 -1.58 -11.84
CA LEU A 128 19.08 -1.02 -11.19
C LEU A 128 19.14 0.51 -11.34
N TYR A 129 18.87 1.02 -12.55
CA TYR A 129 18.78 2.45 -12.81
C TYR A 129 17.71 3.11 -11.93
N SER A 130 16.50 2.55 -11.90
CA SER A 130 15.40 3.08 -11.09
C SER A 130 15.72 3.09 -9.59
N LEU A 131 16.28 1.99 -9.05
CA LEU A 131 16.68 1.91 -7.64
C LEU A 131 17.73 2.95 -7.28
N THR A 132 18.72 3.18 -8.16
CA THR A 132 19.75 4.20 -7.95
C THR A 132 19.14 5.61 -7.90
N HIS A 133 18.18 5.91 -8.78
CA HIS A 133 17.53 7.21 -8.83
C HIS A 133 16.58 7.43 -7.66
N ILE A 134 15.83 6.44 -7.23
CA ILE A 134 14.96 6.54 -6.06
C ILE A 134 15.76 6.94 -4.81
N GLY A 135 16.96 6.40 -4.64
CA GLY A 135 17.82 6.72 -3.50
C GLY A 135 18.40 8.15 -3.51
N THR A 136 18.46 8.79 -4.67
CA THR A 136 19.09 10.11 -4.83
C THR A 136 18.14 11.25 -5.13
N ASP A 137 16.96 10.97 -5.67
CA ASP A 137 15.95 11.97 -6.05
C ASP A 137 14.74 11.93 -5.08
N THR A 138 14.62 12.93 -4.22
CA THR A 138 13.49 13.09 -3.29
C THR A 138 12.31 13.80 -3.92
N SER A 139 12.52 14.55 -5.02
CA SER A 139 11.53 15.47 -5.57
C SER A 139 10.20 14.80 -5.92
N ARG A 140 10.24 13.55 -6.42
CA ARG A 140 9.04 12.79 -6.76
C ARG A 140 8.27 12.35 -5.51
N ARG A 141 8.97 12.00 -4.42
CA ARG A 141 8.31 11.65 -3.14
C ARG A 141 7.66 12.88 -2.52
N ASP A 142 8.34 14.03 -2.58
CA ASP A 142 7.83 15.30 -2.08
C ASP A 142 6.59 15.73 -2.88
N GLN A 143 6.64 15.60 -4.23
CA GLN A 143 5.48 15.88 -5.08
C GLN A 143 4.32 14.93 -4.80
N LEU A 144 4.58 13.63 -4.59
CA LEU A 144 3.53 12.68 -4.23
C LEU A 144 2.88 13.05 -2.89
N ARG A 145 3.66 13.43 -1.88
CA ARG A 145 3.14 13.89 -0.59
C ARG A 145 2.27 15.14 -0.74
N ALA A 146 2.74 16.12 -1.54
CA ALA A 146 1.96 17.31 -1.84
C ALA A 146 0.64 16.98 -2.56
N ASN A 147 0.66 16.07 -3.54
CA ASN A 147 -0.53 15.63 -4.25
C ASN A 147 -1.54 14.91 -3.34
N ILE A 148 -1.05 14.09 -2.40
CA ILE A 148 -1.91 13.41 -1.41
C ILE A 148 -2.60 14.45 -0.51
N GLU A 149 -1.84 15.40 0.02
CA GLU A 149 -2.40 16.47 0.86
C GLU A 149 -3.40 17.33 0.10
N TYR A 150 -3.04 17.76 -1.12
CA TYR A 150 -3.92 18.55 -1.97
C TYR A 150 -5.24 17.81 -2.27
N PHE A 151 -5.17 16.53 -2.65
CA PHE A 151 -6.36 15.71 -2.88
C PHE A 151 -7.27 15.65 -1.64
N ARG A 152 -6.72 15.43 -0.46
CA ARG A 152 -7.48 15.33 0.78
C ARG A 152 -8.17 16.64 1.15
N VAL A 153 -7.46 17.76 1.00
CA VAL A 153 -8.03 19.11 1.21
C VAL A 153 -9.14 19.38 0.20
N ARG A 154 -8.88 19.11 -1.09
CA ARG A 154 -9.86 19.36 -2.16
C ARG A 154 -11.10 18.48 -2.02
N PHE A 155 -10.92 17.21 -1.59
CA PHE A 155 -12.03 16.30 -1.29
C PHE A 155 -12.88 16.81 -0.11
N ALA A 156 -12.24 17.27 0.96
CA ALA A 156 -12.94 17.83 2.13
C ALA A 156 -13.73 19.10 1.78
N GLN A 157 -13.19 19.97 0.93
CA GLN A 157 -13.89 21.16 0.44
C GLN A 157 -15.14 20.83 -0.35
N GLU A 158 -15.12 19.76 -1.16
CA GLU A 158 -16.23 19.37 -2.02
C GLU A 158 -17.32 18.56 -1.29
N PHE A 159 -16.91 17.60 -0.44
CA PHE A 159 -17.81 16.65 0.20
C PHE A 159 -18.05 16.91 1.69
N GLY A 160 -17.33 17.88 2.27
CA GLY A 160 -17.37 18.23 3.69
C GLY A 160 -16.27 17.58 4.52
N GLU A 161 -15.84 18.24 5.60
CA GLU A 161 -14.79 17.75 6.49
C GLU A 161 -15.17 16.44 7.20
N ASP A 162 -16.43 16.22 7.49
CA ASP A 162 -16.93 14.99 8.12
C ASP A 162 -16.73 13.75 7.24
N CYS A 163 -16.65 13.94 5.92
CA CYS A 163 -16.37 12.85 4.97
C CYS A 163 -14.92 12.36 5.00
N VAL A 164 -14.02 13.05 5.68
CA VAL A 164 -12.59 12.69 5.83
C VAL A 164 -12.32 12.00 7.18
N ALA A 165 -13.31 11.88 8.04
CA ALA A 165 -13.19 11.24 9.36
C ALA A 165 -13.27 9.71 9.28
N HIS A 166 -12.47 9.08 10.14
CA HIS A 166 -12.21 7.63 10.26
C HIS A 166 -13.44 6.82 10.57
N ASN A 167 -14.48 6.60 10.02
CA ASN A 167 -15.59 5.66 10.29
C ASN A 167 -16.99 6.12 9.88
N ALA A 168 -17.15 7.11 9.04
CA ALA A 168 -18.48 7.56 8.64
C ALA A 168 -18.91 6.93 7.31
N ALA A 169 -19.37 5.70 7.34
CA ALA A 169 -20.22 5.20 6.25
C ALA A 169 -21.67 5.51 6.59
N THR A 170 -22.12 6.73 6.36
CA THR A 170 -23.53 6.98 6.17
C THR A 170 -23.94 6.45 4.81
N VAL A 171 -24.98 5.63 4.77
CA VAL A 171 -25.46 5.04 3.51
C VAL A 171 -25.88 6.19 2.58
N GLY A 172 -25.12 6.36 1.49
CA GLY A 172 -25.40 7.38 0.48
C GLY A 172 -24.31 8.45 0.32
N ASP A 173 -23.46 8.68 1.30
CA ASP A 173 -22.38 9.65 1.22
C ASP A 173 -21.03 8.99 0.89
N LEU A 174 -20.20 9.73 0.16
CA LEU A 174 -18.81 9.31 -0.08
C LEU A 174 -17.99 9.65 1.16
N SER A 175 -17.15 8.71 1.63
CA SER A 175 -16.23 9.00 2.72
C SER A 175 -14.81 8.56 2.39
N LEU A 176 -13.83 9.43 2.70
CA LEU A 176 -12.42 9.21 2.44
C LEU A 176 -11.77 8.50 3.63
N VAL A 177 -11.14 7.36 3.38
CA VAL A 177 -10.38 6.63 4.41
C VAL A 177 -9.15 7.43 4.87
N GLY A 178 -8.75 7.25 6.13
CA GLY A 178 -7.62 7.95 6.73
C GLY A 178 -6.25 7.46 6.28
N SER A 179 -6.01 7.39 4.97
CA SER A 179 -4.72 6.98 4.40
C SER A 179 -3.77 8.16 4.24
N LYS A 180 -2.49 7.92 4.57
CA LYS A 180 -1.36 8.83 4.25
C LYS A 180 -0.52 8.32 3.08
N SER A 181 -0.91 7.21 2.46
CA SER A 181 -0.20 6.60 1.34
C SER A 181 -0.70 7.13 0.00
N ALA A 182 -0.07 6.70 -1.08
CA ALA A 182 -0.53 6.96 -2.45
C ALA A 182 -1.94 6.40 -2.74
N ILE A 183 -2.42 5.47 -1.92
CA ILE A 183 -3.73 4.84 -2.03
C ILE A 183 -4.73 5.66 -1.22
N GLN A 184 -5.72 6.22 -1.88
CA GLN A 184 -6.76 7.07 -1.29
C GLN A 184 -8.13 6.44 -1.57
N PRO A 185 -8.62 5.55 -0.69
CA PRO A 185 -9.90 4.89 -0.89
C PRO A 185 -11.06 5.81 -0.52
N VAL A 186 -12.07 5.83 -1.38
CA VAL A 186 -13.35 6.52 -1.14
C VAL A 186 -14.44 5.46 -0.96
N ILE A 187 -14.96 5.31 0.25
CA ILE A 187 -16.04 4.37 0.56
C ILE A 187 -17.33 4.84 -0.09
N VAL A 188 -17.99 3.91 -0.75
CA VAL A 188 -19.28 4.08 -1.45
C VAL A 188 -20.40 3.28 -0.77
N GLY A 189 -20.03 2.17 -0.11
CA GLY A 189 -20.93 1.31 0.68
C GLY A 189 -21.90 0.44 -0.14
N CYS A 190 -21.87 0.52 -1.47
CA CYS A 190 -22.75 -0.25 -2.35
C CYS A 190 -22.00 -0.70 -3.62
N PRO A 191 -21.96 -2.01 -3.93
CA PRO A 191 -21.19 -2.53 -5.05
C PRO A 191 -21.67 -2.02 -6.41
N LYS A 192 -22.99 -1.87 -6.61
CA LYS A 192 -23.56 -1.36 -7.87
C LYS A 192 -23.21 0.11 -8.07
N ARG A 193 -23.32 0.91 -7.00
CA ARG A 193 -22.98 2.34 -7.03
C ARG A 193 -21.48 2.56 -7.26
N ALA A 194 -20.61 1.76 -6.62
CA ALA A 194 -19.17 1.85 -6.83
C ALA A 194 -18.77 1.58 -8.29
N VAL A 195 -19.41 0.59 -8.94
CA VAL A 195 -19.21 0.32 -10.38
C VAL A 195 -19.73 1.48 -11.23
N ALA A 196 -20.95 1.97 -10.98
CA ALA A 196 -21.53 3.07 -11.74
C ALA A 196 -20.66 4.35 -11.64
N LEU A 197 -20.14 4.67 -10.45
CA LEU A 197 -19.21 5.80 -10.27
C LEU A 197 -17.89 5.58 -11.03
N SER A 198 -17.32 4.37 -10.96
CA SER A 198 -16.10 4.02 -11.71
C SER A 198 -16.31 4.17 -13.23
N ASP A 199 -17.43 3.69 -13.74
CA ASP A 199 -17.77 3.81 -15.18
C ASP A 199 -17.99 5.28 -15.59
N ALA A 200 -18.70 6.06 -14.78
CA ALA A 200 -18.91 7.48 -15.03
C ALA A 200 -17.61 8.31 -15.00
N LEU A 201 -16.65 7.97 -14.12
CA LEU A 201 -15.31 8.55 -14.11
C LEU A 201 -14.51 8.16 -15.36
N LYS A 202 -14.61 6.89 -15.79
CA LYS A 202 -13.93 6.38 -16.99
C LYS A 202 -14.42 7.08 -18.25
N GLU A 203 -15.70 7.37 -18.38
CA GLU A 203 -16.27 8.16 -19.49
C GLU A 203 -15.70 9.58 -19.54
N ARG A 204 -15.22 10.10 -18.42
CA ARG A 204 -14.55 11.40 -18.29
C ARG A 204 -13.03 11.32 -18.38
N GLY A 205 -12.48 10.16 -18.78
CA GLY A 205 -11.04 9.94 -18.96
C GLY A 205 -10.28 9.59 -17.69
N MET A 206 -10.96 9.30 -16.58
CA MET A 206 -10.34 8.99 -15.29
C MET A 206 -10.47 7.50 -14.95
N TRP A 207 -9.35 6.80 -14.89
CA TRP A 207 -9.33 5.38 -14.57
C TRP A 207 -9.25 5.16 -13.05
N VAL A 208 -10.40 4.93 -12.42
CA VAL A 208 -10.52 4.64 -10.98
C VAL A 208 -11.18 3.28 -10.79
N SER A 209 -10.56 2.39 -10.02
CA SER A 209 -11.05 1.03 -9.82
C SER A 209 -12.13 0.97 -8.73
N ALA A 210 -13.25 0.31 -9.03
CA ALA A 210 -14.24 -0.08 -8.04
C ALA A 210 -13.83 -1.40 -7.37
N ILE A 211 -13.57 -1.37 -6.06
CA ILE A 211 -13.27 -2.54 -5.24
C ILE A 211 -14.54 -2.95 -4.48
N ARG A 212 -14.87 -4.23 -4.52
CA ARG A 212 -16.14 -4.76 -4.01
C ARG A 212 -15.91 -6.06 -3.24
N GLN A 213 -16.95 -6.54 -2.60
CA GLN A 213 -16.96 -7.90 -2.03
C GLN A 213 -16.56 -8.93 -3.11
N PRO A 214 -15.83 -10.00 -2.73
CA PRO A 214 -15.32 -10.36 -1.39
C PRO A 214 -13.97 -9.73 -1.04
N THR A 215 -13.39 -8.88 -1.90
CA THR A 215 -12.08 -8.25 -1.68
C THR A 215 -12.09 -7.31 -0.46
N VAL A 216 -13.23 -6.66 -0.23
CA VAL A 216 -13.48 -5.80 0.93
C VAL A 216 -14.72 -6.28 1.69
N PRO A 217 -14.91 -5.93 2.97
CA PRO A 217 -16.08 -6.30 3.74
C PRO A 217 -17.39 -5.78 3.13
N LYS A 218 -18.50 -6.36 3.59
CA LYS A 218 -19.85 -5.93 3.17
C LYS A 218 -20.09 -4.48 3.60
N ASN A 219 -20.66 -3.67 2.69
CA ASN A 219 -20.93 -2.24 2.84
C ASN A 219 -19.66 -1.37 2.90
N GLU A 220 -18.51 -1.92 2.53
CA GLU A 220 -17.25 -1.19 2.41
C GLU A 220 -16.75 -1.14 0.96
N ASP A 221 -17.65 -1.37 0.00
CA ASP A 221 -17.38 -1.19 -1.41
C ASP A 221 -16.87 0.22 -1.67
N ARG A 222 -15.83 0.37 -2.46
CA ARG A 222 -15.09 1.63 -2.58
C ARG A 222 -14.55 1.90 -3.97
N LEU A 223 -14.26 3.15 -4.22
CA LEU A 223 -13.35 3.56 -5.30
C LEU A 223 -11.92 3.58 -4.73
N ARG A 224 -10.98 2.89 -5.41
CA ARG A 224 -9.57 2.91 -5.03
C ARG A 224 -8.82 3.90 -5.92
N ILE A 225 -8.70 5.12 -5.45
CA ILE A 225 -7.90 6.16 -6.10
C ILE A 225 -6.43 5.90 -5.77
N THR A 226 -5.56 6.01 -6.78
CA THR A 226 -4.11 5.90 -6.58
C THR A 226 -3.46 7.14 -7.16
N LEU A 227 -2.81 7.92 -6.31
CA LEU A 227 -2.09 9.12 -6.70
C LEU A 227 -0.64 8.79 -7.06
N THR A 228 -0.09 9.58 -7.97
CA THR A 228 1.31 9.50 -8.39
C THR A 228 1.97 10.88 -8.35
N ALA A 229 3.29 10.91 -8.37
CA ALA A 229 4.04 12.17 -8.45
C ALA A 229 3.85 12.92 -9.78
N THR A 230 3.33 12.25 -10.81
CA THR A 230 3.09 12.87 -12.12
C THR A 230 1.73 13.53 -12.26
N HIS A 231 0.80 13.28 -11.34
CA HIS A 231 -0.45 14.02 -11.31
C HIS A 231 -0.21 15.49 -10.96
N THR A 232 -0.93 16.36 -11.62
CA THR A 232 -0.96 17.79 -11.34
C THR A 232 -2.15 18.13 -10.44
N GLU A 233 -2.14 19.32 -9.83
CA GLU A 233 -3.31 19.82 -9.09
C GLU A 233 -4.56 19.88 -10.00
N GLN A 234 -4.39 20.24 -11.28
CA GLN A 234 -5.48 20.23 -12.25
C GLN A 234 -6.07 18.84 -12.48
N ASP A 235 -5.25 17.78 -12.52
CA ASP A 235 -5.74 16.40 -12.63
C ASP A 235 -6.56 16.00 -11.39
N ILE A 236 -6.12 16.46 -10.21
CA ILE A 236 -6.80 16.22 -8.95
C ILE A 236 -8.13 16.98 -8.89
N ASP A 237 -8.15 18.25 -9.29
CA ASP A 237 -9.38 19.04 -9.39
C ASP A 237 -10.39 18.39 -10.32
N MET A 238 -9.95 18.02 -11.53
CA MET A 238 -10.82 17.32 -12.49
C MET A 238 -11.39 16.03 -11.93
N LEU A 239 -10.60 15.26 -11.18
CA LEU A 239 -11.06 14.02 -10.55
C LEU A 239 -12.14 14.29 -9.50
N VAL A 240 -11.93 15.27 -8.61
CA VAL A 240 -12.87 15.59 -7.53
C VAL A 240 -14.17 16.15 -8.11
N ASP A 241 -14.08 17.08 -9.08
CA ASP A 241 -15.24 17.65 -9.76
C ASP A 241 -16.05 16.58 -10.51
N ALA A 242 -15.37 15.68 -11.23
CA ALA A 242 -16.04 14.58 -11.94
C ALA A 242 -16.70 13.60 -10.96
N LEU A 243 -16.08 13.34 -9.81
CA LEU A 243 -16.65 12.49 -8.77
C LEU A 243 -17.90 13.12 -8.16
N ALA A 244 -17.90 14.45 -7.90
CA ALA A 244 -19.05 15.18 -7.41
C ALA A 244 -20.23 15.13 -8.39
N LEU A 245 -19.97 15.39 -9.68
CA LEU A 245 -20.97 15.32 -10.74
C LEU A 245 -21.56 13.91 -10.88
N ALA A 246 -20.71 12.87 -10.88
CA ALA A 246 -21.15 11.48 -10.97
C ALA A 246 -21.97 11.07 -9.74
N ASN A 247 -21.53 11.49 -8.55
CA ASN A 247 -22.22 11.20 -7.31
C ASN A 247 -23.64 11.80 -7.26
N GLY A 248 -23.79 13.05 -7.70
CA GLY A 248 -25.11 13.70 -7.81
C GLY A 248 -26.05 13.08 -8.85
N ALA A 249 -25.49 12.45 -9.89
CA ALA A 249 -26.29 11.80 -10.94
C ALA A 249 -26.72 10.35 -10.62
N ILE A 250 -26.02 9.67 -9.70
CA ILE A 250 -26.21 8.25 -9.38
C ILE A 250 -26.95 8.06 -8.02
N SER A 251 -27.44 9.13 -7.43
CA SER A 251 -28.15 9.15 -6.14
C SER A 251 -29.47 8.41 -6.17
#